data_3e97d4be16ca13db6452f736dc2a30bd
#
_entry.id   3e97d4be16ca13db6452f736dc2a30bd
#
_cell.length_a   1.000
_cell.length_b   1.000
_cell.length_c   1.000
_cell.angle_alpha   90.00
_cell.angle_beta   90.00
_cell.angle_gamma   90.00
#
_symmetry.space_group_name_H-M   'P 1'
#
loop_
_entity.id
_entity.type
_entity.pdbx_description
1 polymer ?
#
loop_
_entity_poly.entity_id
_entity_poly.type
_entity_poly.pdbx_seq_one_letter_code
_entity_poly.pdbx_strand_id
1 'polypeptide(L)'
;MGISKDASSDDIKKAYRNLSKKYHPDVNPDGEEQFKEVAEAYDILSDVQKKQVYDRGGDPNGRNPFGGGGDVDFEDFLKNMGFGGNPFTNGGGQFRRKPNAPDKIITIDVTPLESYKSVSKEINYQRQSACSGCSGSGGDKQTCNTCGGSGQVVQQVGNGMFQQIIQSACPTCQGKGYFIIKACYECQGRGTKPEIKTINVNLHHGVDDGEFYRLDGAGDYYSSGYGNLLLKVRLVREPNWEKVGNDLVFYNVVNEENMYEDKFTVPHPDGNLSINYPEVLDSSQPLRVRGKGYKKERVGDLYIRNIFKLRRENLPKK
;
A
#
# COMPACT_ATOMS: atom_id res chain seq x y z
N MET A 1 2.37 -36.91 -2.69
CA MET A 1 1.74 -36.16 -3.80
C MET A 1 1.02 -37.08 -4.84
N GLY A 2 1.21 -38.40 -4.84
CA GLY A 2 0.50 -39.37 -5.71
C GLY A 2 0.80 -39.22 -7.20
N ILE A 3 2.02 -38.81 -7.54
CA ILE A 3 2.53 -38.65 -8.91
C ILE A 3 3.61 -39.69 -9.21
N SER A 4 3.83 -40.02 -10.50
CA SER A 4 4.88 -40.95 -10.90
C SER A 4 6.29 -40.37 -10.75
N LYS A 5 7.33 -41.19 -10.67
CA LYS A 5 8.74 -40.74 -10.62
C LYS A 5 9.13 -39.91 -11.85
N ASP A 6 8.54 -40.21 -13.01
CA ASP A 6 8.81 -39.53 -14.28
C ASP A 6 7.90 -38.32 -14.52
N ALA A 7 7.17 -37.86 -13.49
CA ALA A 7 6.27 -36.71 -13.60
C ALA A 7 7.02 -35.43 -14.01
N SER A 8 6.45 -34.71 -14.98
CA SER A 8 6.99 -33.44 -15.43
C SER A 8 6.84 -32.34 -14.36
N SER A 9 7.60 -31.26 -14.48
CA SER A 9 7.48 -30.11 -13.58
C SER A 9 6.07 -29.52 -13.56
N ASP A 10 5.33 -29.64 -14.65
CA ASP A 10 3.95 -29.16 -14.76
C ASP A 10 2.97 -30.10 -14.04
N ASP A 11 3.21 -31.41 -14.10
CA ASP A 11 2.41 -32.40 -13.36
C ASP A 11 2.61 -32.25 -11.85
N ILE A 12 3.85 -32.00 -11.40
CA ILE A 12 4.18 -31.72 -10.00
C ILE A 12 3.43 -30.46 -9.51
N LYS A 13 3.46 -29.37 -10.29
CA LYS A 13 2.73 -28.13 -9.98
C LYS A 13 1.22 -28.33 -9.94
N LYS A 14 0.67 -29.11 -10.88
CA LYS A 14 -0.76 -29.40 -10.95
C LYS A 14 -1.23 -30.22 -9.75
N ALA A 15 -0.46 -31.26 -9.38
CA ALA A 15 -0.75 -32.07 -8.21
C ALA A 15 -0.70 -31.25 -6.91
N TYR A 16 0.32 -30.41 -6.77
CA TYR A 16 0.43 -29.49 -5.63
C TYR A 16 -0.78 -28.57 -5.50
N ARG A 17 -1.20 -27.91 -6.59
CA ARG A 17 -2.39 -27.01 -6.57
C ARG A 17 -3.65 -27.74 -6.13
N ASN A 18 -3.86 -28.94 -6.61
CA ASN A 18 -5.05 -29.72 -6.28
C ASN A 18 -5.07 -30.12 -4.80
N LEU A 19 -3.92 -30.57 -4.28
CA LEU A 19 -3.80 -31.00 -2.89
C LEU A 19 -3.81 -29.81 -1.93
N SER A 20 -3.17 -28.70 -2.29
CA SER A 20 -3.18 -27.49 -1.49
C SER A 20 -4.59 -26.89 -1.33
N LYS A 21 -5.41 -26.93 -2.40
CA LYS A 21 -6.83 -26.53 -2.30
C LYS A 21 -7.65 -27.45 -1.42
N LYS A 22 -7.35 -28.76 -1.46
CA LYS A 22 -8.07 -29.79 -0.70
C LYS A 22 -7.77 -29.71 0.80
N TYR A 23 -6.52 -29.43 1.15
CA TYR A 23 -6.03 -29.42 2.53
C TYR A 23 -5.78 -28.00 3.07
N HIS A 24 -6.30 -26.95 2.40
CA HIS A 24 -6.17 -25.57 2.87
C HIS A 24 -6.86 -25.42 4.23
N PRO A 25 -6.25 -24.75 5.23
CA PRO A 25 -6.83 -24.59 6.57
C PRO A 25 -8.19 -23.90 6.56
N ASP A 26 -8.47 -23.01 5.61
CA ASP A 26 -9.78 -22.34 5.45
C ASP A 26 -10.87 -23.30 4.95
N VAL A 27 -10.51 -24.38 4.27
CA VAL A 27 -11.46 -25.35 3.70
C VAL A 27 -11.52 -26.62 4.54
N ASN A 28 -10.43 -27.00 5.18
CA ASN A 28 -10.28 -28.20 5.99
C ASN A 28 -9.42 -27.92 7.22
N PRO A 29 -10.02 -27.52 8.37
CA PRO A 29 -9.29 -27.21 9.59
C PRO A 29 -8.44 -28.35 10.13
N ASP A 30 -8.81 -29.62 9.86
CA ASP A 30 -8.06 -30.83 10.28
C ASP A 30 -6.99 -31.24 9.26
N GLY A 31 -6.82 -30.49 8.18
CA GLY A 31 -5.92 -30.77 7.07
C GLY A 31 -4.51 -30.20 7.23
N GLU A 32 -4.14 -29.62 8.36
CA GLU A 32 -2.87 -28.90 8.55
C GLU A 32 -1.64 -29.84 8.40
N GLU A 33 -1.66 -31.03 8.94
CA GLU A 33 -0.55 -31.99 8.79
C GLU A 33 -0.39 -32.44 7.33
N GLN A 34 -1.49 -32.76 6.65
CA GLN A 34 -1.46 -33.15 5.25
C GLN A 34 -1.00 -31.97 4.35
N PHE A 35 -1.35 -30.75 4.70
CA PHE A 35 -0.88 -29.58 3.99
C PHE A 35 0.63 -29.40 4.14
N LYS A 36 1.19 -29.59 5.34
CA LYS A 36 2.64 -29.58 5.60
C LYS A 36 3.38 -30.63 4.77
N GLU A 37 2.90 -31.86 4.78
CA GLU A 37 3.49 -32.95 3.98
C GLU A 37 3.47 -32.67 2.47
N VAL A 38 2.38 -32.07 1.97
CA VAL A 38 2.25 -31.68 0.56
C VAL A 38 3.22 -30.55 0.21
N ALA A 39 3.41 -29.58 1.10
CA ALA A 39 4.34 -28.48 0.92
C ALA A 39 5.81 -28.96 0.91
N GLU A 40 6.20 -29.80 1.85
CA GLU A 40 7.54 -30.41 1.89
C GLU A 40 7.83 -31.24 0.65
N ALA A 41 6.88 -32.09 0.23
CA ALA A 41 7.01 -32.87 -0.97
C ALA A 41 7.16 -31.99 -2.23
N TYR A 42 6.49 -30.84 -2.26
CA TYR A 42 6.63 -29.91 -3.38
C TYR A 42 8.00 -29.21 -3.38
N ASP A 43 8.53 -28.80 -2.22
CA ASP A 43 9.85 -28.20 -2.10
C ASP A 43 10.95 -29.12 -2.65
N ILE A 44 10.85 -30.41 -2.36
CA ILE A 44 11.80 -31.41 -2.84
C ILE A 44 11.65 -31.66 -4.35
N LEU A 45 10.42 -31.81 -4.83
CA LEU A 45 10.16 -32.26 -6.21
C LEU A 45 10.17 -31.09 -7.22
N SER A 46 10.00 -29.85 -6.79
CA SER A 46 10.03 -28.67 -7.66
C SER A 46 11.44 -28.22 -8.02
N ASP A 47 12.43 -28.56 -7.20
CA ASP A 47 13.85 -28.28 -7.45
C ASP A 47 14.51 -29.46 -8.16
N VAL A 48 15.11 -29.20 -9.32
CA VAL A 48 15.74 -30.25 -10.16
C VAL A 48 16.86 -30.96 -9.42
N GLN A 49 17.63 -30.26 -8.58
CA GLN A 49 18.76 -30.86 -7.84
C GLN A 49 18.25 -31.70 -6.67
N LYS A 50 17.30 -31.22 -5.91
CA LYS A 50 16.67 -31.96 -4.80
C LYS A 50 15.93 -33.20 -5.31
N LYS A 51 15.21 -33.07 -6.43
CA LYS A 51 14.52 -34.18 -7.07
C LYS A 51 15.51 -35.26 -7.49
N GLN A 52 16.65 -34.92 -8.12
CA GLN A 52 17.67 -35.86 -8.50
C GLN A 52 18.29 -36.62 -7.31
N VAL A 53 18.49 -35.95 -6.17
CA VAL A 53 18.97 -36.60 -4.95
C VAL A 53 17.91 -37.54 -4.39
N TYR A 54 16.65 -37.13 -4.36
CA TYR A 54 15.52 -37.94 -3.92
C TYR A 54 15.33 -39.21 -4.82
N ASP A 55 15.37 -39.04 -6.14
CA ASP A 55 15.19 -40.14 -7.12
C ASP A 55 16.33 -41.18 -7.04
N ARG A 56 17.53 -40.77 -6.58
CA ARG A 56 18.68 -41.65 -6.33
C ARG A 56 18.64 -42.32 -4.95
N GLY A 57 17.59 -42.09 -4.14
CA GLY A 57 17.47 -42.64 -2.79
C GLY A 57 18.33 -41.93 -1.75
N GLY A 58 18.84 -40.73 -2.07
CA GLY A 58 19.51 -39.86 -1.11
C GLY A 58 18.48 -39.11 -0.29
N ASP A 59 18.90 -38.61 0.90
CA ASP A 59 18.10 -37.70 1.71
C ASP A 59 18.22 -36.27 1.13
N PRO A 60 17.17 -35.75 0.49
CA PRO A 60 17.19 -34.39 -0.07
C PRO A 60 17.19 -33.28 1.00
N ASN A 61 16.84 -33.66 2.24
CA ASN A 61 16.97 -32.82 3.45
C ASN A 61 18.21 -33.21 4.29
N GLY A 62 19.08 -34.10 3.73
CA GLY A 62 20.33 -34.50 4.37
C GLY A 62 21.09 -33.28 4.80
N ARG A 63 21.19 -33.13 6.12
CA ARG A 63 21.83 -32.06 6.90
C ARG A 63 22.78 -31.23 6.06
N ASN A 64 22.27 -30.17 5.47
CA ASN A 64 23.10 -29.08 5.00
C ASN A 64 23.86 -28.59 6.23
N PRO A 65 25.21 -28.52 6.23
CA PRO A 65 25.98 -27.98 7.35
C PRO A 65 25.67 -26.51 7.64
N PHE A 66 24.80 -25.90 6.86
CA PHE A 66 24.33 -24.51 6.97
C PHE A 66 22.89 -24.31 7.46
N GLY A 67 22.19 -25.40 7.82
CA GLY A 67 20.85 -25.32 8.40
C GLY A 67 20.93 -25.50 9.91
N GLY A 68 21.06 -24.42 10.66
CA GLY A 68 20.84 -24.41 12.10
C GLY A 68 19.44 -24.92 12.42
N GLY A 69 19.35 -25.99 13.24
CA GLY A 69 18.08 -26.48 13.77
C GLY A 69 17.42 -25.38 14.62
N GLY A 70 16.36 -24.81 14.11
CA GLY A 70 15.42 -23.97 14.79
C GLY A 70 14.05 -24.28 14.21
N ASP A 71 13.05 -24.43 15.05
CA ASP A 71 11.64 -24.46 14.66
C ASP A 71 11.37 -23.30 13.71
N VAL A 72 11.29 -23.60 12.42
CA VAL A 72 10.91 -22.59 11.43
C VAL A 72 9.41 -22.43 11.60
N ASP A 73 9.01 -21.30 12.16
CA ASP A 73 7.60 -20.96 12.35
C ASP A 73 6.90 -21.06 10.99
N PHE A 74 5.83 -21.85 10.94
CA PHE A 74 5.06 -22.12 9.73
C PHE A 74 4.58 -20.83 9.05
N GLU A 75 4.33 -19.77 9.81
CA GLU A 75 3.98 -18.46 9.28
C GLU A 75 5.13 -17.79 8.53
N ASP A 76 6.37 -17.93 9.00
CA ASP A 76 7.54 -17.40 8.30
C ASP A 76 7.87 -18.20 7.03
N PHE A 77 7.63 -19.51 7.05
CA PHE A 77 7.72 -20.37 5.87
C PHE A 77 6.68 -19.98 4.80
N LEU A 78 5.42 -19.74 5.18
CA LEU A 78 4.37 -19.26 4.27
C LEU A 78 4.67 -17.87 3.69
N LYS A 79 5.20 -16.96 4.49
CA LYS A 79 5.61 -15.62 4.04
C LYS A 79 6.77 -15.68 3.06
N ASN A 80 7.73 -16.58 3.30
CA ASN A 80 8.91 -16.75 2.45
C ASN A 80 8.58 -17.49 1.14
N MET A 81 7.57 -18.36 1.14
CA MET A 81 7.04 -19.04 -0.06
C MET A 81 6.14 -18.16 -0.93
N GLY A 82 5.86 -16.93 -0.55
CA GLY A 82 5.13 -15.98 -1.40
C GLY A 82 3.63 -16.26 -1.55
N PHE A 83 2.98 -16.87 -0.56
CA PHE A 83 1.52 -17.10 -0.57
C PHE A 83 0.67 -15.84 -0.44
N GLY A 84 1.31 -14.67 -0.23
CA GLY A 84 0.67 -13.35 -0.32
C GLY A 84 0.77 -12.68 -1.70
N GLY A 85 1.36 -13.33 -2.69
CA GLY A 85 1.52 -12.81 -4.05
C GLY A 85 1.64 -13.97 -5.03
N ASN A 86 0.95 -13.91 -6.13
CA ASN A 86 0.86 -14.86 -7.23
C ASN A 86 2.19 -15.61 -7.49
N PRO A 87 2.35 -16.92 -7.15
CA PRO A 87 3.63 -17.64 -7.28
C PRO A 87 4.02 -17.92 -8.74
N PHE A 88 3.23 -17.43 -9.72
CA PHE A 88 3.38 -17.74 -11.14
C PHE A 88 4.12 -16.69 -11.98
N THR A 89 4.66 -15.63 -11.39
CA THR A 89 5.40 -14.63 -12.17
C THR A 89 6.92 -14.74 -12.06
N ASN A 90 7.48 -15.83 -11.53
CA ASN A 90 8.92 -15.98 -11.40
C ASN A 90 9.47 -17.15 -12.20
N GLY A 91 9.35 -17.07 -13.52
CA GLY A 91 10.16 -17.81 -14.48
C GLY A 91 11.52 -17.13 -14.67
N GLY A 92 12.55 -17.76 -14.16
CA GLY A 92 13.95 -17.70 -14.56
C GLY A 92 14.55 -16.35 -14.97
N GLY A 93 15.30 -15.75 -14.08
CA GLY A 93 16.21 -14.64 -14.33
C GLY A 93 16.35 -13.83 -13.05
N GLN A 94 17.51 -13.94 -12.41
CA GLN A 94 17.92 -12.90 -11.44
C GLN A 94 18.10 -11.57 -12.18
N PHE A 95 17.01 -11.02 -12.72
CA PHE A 95 16.99 -9.60 -13.00
C PHE A 95 17.07 -8.92 -11.65
N ARG A 96 18.25 -8.37 -11.32
CA ARG A 96 18.41 -7.38 -10.26
C ARG A 96 17.27 -6.37 -10.43
N ARG A 97 16.21 -6.51 -9.64
CA ARG A 97 15.21 -5.44 -9.54
C ARG A 97 16.00 -4.23 -9.08
N LYS A 98 16.16 -3.25 -9.96
CA LYS A 98 16.62 -1.94 -9.53
C LYS A 98 15.77 -1.58 -8.33
N PRO A 99 16.36 -1.11 -7.22
CA PRO A 99 15.56 -0.71 -6.07
C PRO A 99 14.47 0.24 -6.59
N ASN A 100 13.22 -0.13 -6.37
CA ASN A 100 12.11 0.71 -6.77
C ASN A 100 12.31 2.06 -6.09
N ALA A 101 12.13 3.14 -6.86
CA ALA A 101 12.13 4.46 -6.28
C ALA A 101 11.09 4.49 -5.15
N PRO A 102 11.43 5.01 -3.95
CA PRO A 102 10.49 5.05 -2.84
C PRO A 102 9.28 5.90 -3.19
N ASP A 103 8.12 5.49 -2.70
CA ASP A 103 6.89 6.21 -2.89
C ASP A 103 6.90 7.50 -2.08
N LYS A 104 6.38 8.58 -2.67
CA LYS A 104 6.18 9.86 -2.01
C LYS A 104 4.76 9.93 -1.47
N ILE A 105 4.60 10.30 -0.20
CA ILE A 105 3.29 10.41 0.44
C ILE A 105 2.97 11.88 0.64
N ILE A 106 1.76 12.29 0.20
CA ILE A 106 1.22 13.64 0.42
C ILE A 106 -0.18 13.48 1.01
N THR A 107 -0.50 14.30 2.01
CA THR A 107 -1.85 14.35 2.57
C THR A 107 -2.66 15.43 1.88
N ILE A 108 -3.89 15.10 1.49
CA ILE A 108 -4.87 16.02 0.91
C ILE A 108 -6.06 16.16 1.84
N ASP A 109 -6.48 17.41 2.06
CA ASP A 109 -7.62 17.72 2.89
C ASP A 109 -8.91 17.68 2.05
N VAL A 110 -9.90 16.95 2.55
CA VAL A 110 -11.20 16.77 1.90
C VAL A 110 -12.29 17.05 2.94
N THR A 111 -13.28 17.85 2.58
CA THR A 111 -14.43 18.10 3.45
C THR A 111 -15.52 17.02 3.27
N PRO A 112 -16.43 16.84 4.23
CA PRO A 112 -17.57 15.93 4.08
C PRO A 112 -18.39 16.19 2.82
N LEU A 113 -18.66 17.46 2.48
CA LEU A 113 -19.43 17.81 1.28
C LEU A 113 -18.65 17.55 -0.02
N GLU A 114 -17.33 17.76 -0.03
CA GLU A 114 -16.48 17.37 -1.16
C GLU A 114 -16.45 15.87 -1.35
N SER A 115 -16.33 15.11 -0.27
CA SER A 115 -16.42 13.63 -0.30
C SER A 115 -17.79 13.16 -0.82
N TYR A 116 -18.87 13.90 -0.54
CA TYR A 116 -20.21 13.58 -1.04
C TYR A 116 -20.34 13.77 -2.56
N LYS A 117 -19.70 14.78 -3.14
CA LYS A 117 -19.94 15.20 -4.54
C LYS A 117 -19.01 14.59 -5.60
N SER A 118 -18.04 13.76 -5.24
CA SER A 118 -17.01 13.29 -6.20
C SER A 118 -16.31 14.48 -6.85
N VAL A 119 -15.39 15.09 -6.15
CA VAL A 119 -14.73 16.33 -6.59
C VAL A 119 -13.41 16.02 -7.29
N SER A 120 -13.15 16.73 -8.39
CA SER A 120 -11.81 16.82 -8.97
C SER A 120 -11.02 17.91 -8.25
N LYS A 121 -9.91 17.54 -7.60
CA LYS A 121 -9.00 18.47 -6.91
C LYS A 121 -7.72 18.65 -7.71
N GLU A 122 -7.33 19.91 -7.89
CA GLU A 122 -6.02 20.28 -8.38
C GLU A 122 -5.05 20.35 -7.20
N ILE A 123 -3.97 19.59 -7.29
CA ILE A 123 -2.97 19.47 -6.22
C ILE A 123 -1.62 19.93 -6.75
N ASN A 124 -1.06 20.93 -6.10
CA ASN A 124 0.29 21.42 -6.36
C ASN A 124 1.24 20.84 -5.32
N TYR A 125 2.26 20.14 -5.76
CA TYR A 125 3.26 19.56 -4.88
C TYR A 125 4.66 19.66 -5.44
N GLN A 126 5.63 19.71 -4.53
CA GLN A 126 7.03 19.72 -4.91
C GLN A 126 7.56 18.29 -5.02
N ARG A 127 8.24 17.99 -6.13
CA ARG A 127 8.97 16.74 -6.32
C ARG A 127 10.40 16.99 -6.78
N GLN A 128 11.26 16.00 -6.64
CA GLN A 128 12.56 15.97 -7.28
C GLN A 128 12.38 15.42 -8.70
N SER A 129 12.69 16.22 -9.72
CA SER A 129 12.69 15.79 -11.12
C SER A 129 14.10 15.53 -11.62
N ALA A 130 14.23 14.72 -12.67
CA ALA A 130 15.51 14.52 -13.35
C ALA A 130 16.04 15.88 -13.85
N CYS A 131 17.29 16.16 -13.57
CA CYS A 131 17.93 17.38 -14.09
C CYS A 131 18.01 17.33 -15.62
N SER A 132 17.48 18.34 -16.29
CA SER A 132 17.49 18.45 -17.75
C SER A 132 18.89 18.50 -18.34
N GLY A 133 19.83 19.19 -17.67
CA GLY A 133 21.19 19.34 -18.14
C GLY A 133 22.06 18.07 -18.13
N CYS A 134 21.68 17.06 -17.32
CA CYS A 134 22.43 15.80 -17.25
C CYS A 134 21.52 14.56 -17.30
N SER A 135 20.24 14.72 -17.60
CA SER A 135 19.26 13.63 -17.66
C SER A 135 19.30 12.69 -16.42
N GLY A 136 19.48 13.29 -15.25
CA GLY A 136 19.52 12.54 -13.99
C GLY A 136 20.86 11.90 -13.61
N SER A 137 21.89 12.03 -14.46
CA SER A 137 23.23 11.40 -14.21
C SER A 137 24.03 12.08 -13.10
N GLY A 138 23.79 13.37 -12.84
CA GLY A 138 24.58 14.21 -11.93
C GLY A 138 25.83 14.80 -12.57
N GLY A 139 26.24 14.34 -13.78
CA GLY A 139 27.42 14.79 -14.49
C GLY A 139 28.08 13.68 -15.29
N ASP A 140 29.31 13.91 -15.73
CA ASP A 140 30.10 12.92 -16.47
C ASP A 140 30.55 11.81 -15.53
N LYS A 141 30.20 10.56 -15.89
CA LYS A 141 30.47 9.37 -15.06
C LYS A 141 31.65 8.58 -15.58
N GLN A 142 32.54 8.15 -14.67
CA GLN A 142 33.57 7.16 -14.93
C GLN A 142 33.24 5.88 -14.16
N THR A 143 33.30 4.75 -14.84
CA THR A 143 33.08 3.43 -14.23
C THR A 143 34.11 3.17 -13.14
N CYS A 144 33.70 2.64 -12.01
CA CYS A 144 34.62 2.24 -10.95
C CYS A 144 35.40 1.00 -11.37
N ASN A 145 36.73 1.12 -11.45
CA ASN A 145 37.60 0.02 -11.88
C ASN A 145 37.62 -1.15 -10.88
N THR A 146 37.40 -0.90 -9.58
CA THR A 146 37.42 -1.92 -8.54
C THR A 146 36.27 -2.91 -8.67
N CYS A 147 35.09 -2.44 -9.05
CA CYS A 147 33.91 -3.29 -9.17
C CYS A 147 33.40 -3.43 -10.62
N GLY A 148 34.09 -2.86 -11.60
CA GLY A 148 33.68 -2.90 -13.00
C GLY A 148 32.29 -2.33 -13.27
N GLY A 149 31.83 -1.37 -12.44
CA GLY A 149 30.49 -0.77 -12.55
C GLY A 149 29.39 -1.50 -11.78
N SER A 150 29.67 -2.65 -11.17
CA SER A 150 28.67 -3.44 -10.44
C SER A 150 28.21 -2.80 -9.11
N GLY A 151 29.01 -1.91 -8.55
CA GLY A 151 28.76 -1.33 -7.22
C GLY A 151 29.03 -2.30 -6.05
N GLN A 152 29.33 -3.57 -6.34
CA GLN A 152 29.56 -4.59 -5.33
C GLN A 152 30.85 -5.33 -5.59
N VAL A 153 31.48 -5.82 -4.54
CA VAL A 153 32.64 -6.71 -4.61
C VAL A 153 32.26 -8.04 -3.97
N VAL A 154 32.70 -9.11 -4.58
CA VAL A 154 32.49 -10.46 -4.09
C VAL A 154 33.79 -10.88 -3.40
N GLN A 155 33.72 -11.21 -2.12
CA GLN A 155 34.83 -11.72 -1.36
C GLN A 155 34.56 -13.17 -0.98
N GLN A 156 35.52 -14.03 -1.26
CA GLN A 156 35.49 -15.41 -0.77
C GLN A 156 36.22 -15.40 0.60
N VAL A 157 35.47 -15.69 1.66
CA VAL A 157 36.02 -15.76 3.02
C VAL A 157 35.92 -17.21 3.47
N GLY A 158 37.02 -17.77 3.89
CA GLY A 158 37.15 -19.13 4.40
C GLY A 158 38.39 -19.86 3.89
N ASN A 159 38.83 -20.86 4.66
CA ASN A 159 40.00 -21.71 4.33
C ASN A 159 39.49 -23.16 4.09
N GLY A 160 39.96 -23.76 2.99
CA GLY A 160 39.71 -25.16 2.70
C GLY A 160 38.26 -25.49 2.27
N MET A 161 37.62 -26.42 2.94
CA MET A 161 36.32 -26.97 2.56
C MET A 161 35.11 -26.05 2.85
N PHE A 162 35.32 -24.93 3.52
CA PHE A 162 34.28 -23.96 3.86
C PHE A 162 34.61 -22.58 3.26
N GLN A 163 34.20 -22.38 2.01
CA GLN A 163 34.27 -21.06 1.36
C GLN A 163 32.91 -20.39 1.35
N GLN A 164 32.80 -19.25 2.01
CA GLN A 164 31.59 -18.42 1.99
C GLN A 164 31.80 -17.26 1.01
N ILE A 165 30.84 -17.08 0.10
CA ILE A 165 30.83 -15.96 -0.84
C ILE A 165 30.04 -14.81 -0.18
N ILE A 166 30.74 -13.75 0.19
CA ILE A 166 30.12 -12.54 0.76
C ILE A 166 30.10 -11.46 -0.31
N GLN A 167 28.91 -10.95 -0.62
CA GLN A 167 28.75 -9.76 -1.45
C GLN A 167 28.64 -8.54 -0.55
N SER A 168 29.55 -7.58 -0.75
CA SER A 168 29.55 -6.31 -0.02
C SER A 168 29.55 -5.12 -0.98
N ALA A 169 29.08 -3.97 -0.50
CA ALA A 169 29.19 -2.73 -1.27
C ALA A 169 30.67 -2.44 -1.59
N CYS A 170 30.96 -2.06 -2.82
CA CYS A 170 32.33 -1.72 -3.22
C CYS A 170 32.85 -0.55 -2.37
N PRO A 171 33.94 -0.72 -1.61
CA PRO A 171 34.47 0.31 -0.71
C PRO A 171 34.94 1.55 -1.47
N THR A 172 35.41 1.38 -2.70
CA THR A 172 35.98 2.45 -3.52
C THR A 172 34.90 3.42 -4.03
N CYS A 173 33.75 2.92 -4.50
CA CYS A 173 32.66 3.74 -5.00
C CYS A 173 31.44 3.79 -4.06
N GLN A 174 31.54 3.17 -2.88
CA GLN A 174 30.46 3.10 -1.87
C GLN A 174 29.13 2.58 -2.44
N GLY A 175 29.21 1.56 -3.26
CA GLY A 175 28.02 0.93 -3.86
C GLY A 175 27.51 1.58 -5.14
N LYS A 176 28.01 2.74 -5.55
CA LYS A 176 27.51 3.49 -6.72
C LYS A 176 27.88 2.86 -8.06
N GLY A 177 29.00 2.16 -8.16
CA GLY A 177 29.52 1.60 -9.41
C GLY A 177 30.27 2.58 -10.31
N TYR A 178 30.23 3.87 -10.00
CA TYR A 178 30.85 4.93 -10.79
C TYR A 178 31.29 6.12 -9.92
N PHE A 179 32.11 7.01 -10.50
CA PHE A 179 32.46 8.31 -9.95
C PHE A 179 31.98 9.42 -10.89
N ILE A 180 31.64 10.56 -10.32
CA ILE A 180 31.34 11.77 -11.09
C ILE A 180 32.66 12.54 -11.24
N ILE A 181 33.18 12.58 -12.48
CA ILE A 181 34.45 13.29 -12.79
C ILE A 181 34.19 14.79 -12.92
N LYS A 182 33.09 15.15 -13.60
CA LYS A 182 32.70 16.53 -13.80
C LYS A 182 31.23 16.67 -13.37
N ALA A 183 30.99 17.39 -12.29
CA ALA A 183 29.66 17.66 -11.81
C ALA A 183 28.86 18.50 -12.81
N CYS A 184 27.59 18.15 -13.02
CA CYS A 184 26.68 18.95 -13.82
C CYS A 184 26.49 20.32 -13.16
N TYR A 185 26.71 21.38 -13.93
CA TYR A 185 26.58 22.75 -13.45
C TYR A 185 25.20 23.07 -12.90
N GLU A 186 24.13 22.58 -13.57
CA GLU A 186 22.77 22.89 -13.21
C GLU A 186 22.30 22.24 -11.88
N CYS A 187 22.67 21.00 -11.61
CA CYS A 187 22.26 20.28 -10.39
C CYS A 187 23.40 20.09 -9.39
N GLN A 188 24.60 20.58 -9.70
CA GLN A 188 25.78 20.48 -8.84
C GLN A 188 26.06 19.02 -8.38
N GLY A 189 25.97 18.08 -9.30
CA GLY A 189 26.25 16.67 -9.04
C GLY A 189 25.06 15.85 -8.50
N ARG A 190 23.96 16.48 -8.11
CA ARG A 190 22.82 15.78 -7.51
C ARG A 190 22.04 14.91 -8.49
N GLY A 191 22.02 15.26 -9.78
CA GLY A 191 21.20 14.58 -10.79
C GLY A 191 19.72 14.97 -10.78
N THR A 192 19.26 15.66 -9.73
CA THR A 192 17.86 16.05 -9.58
C THR A 192 17.72 17.54 -9.29
N LYS A 193 16.56 18.09 -9.62
CA LYS A 193 16.13 19.46 -9.31
C LYS A 193 14.75 19.46 -8.70
N PRO A 194 14.45 20.37 -7.77
CA PRO A 194 13.08 20.55 -7.27
C PRO A 194 12.20 21.13 -8.38
N GLU A 195 11.01 20.55 -8.54
CA GLU A 195 9.98 20.94 -9.48
C GLU A 195 8.64 21.01 -8.74
N ILE A 196 7.85 22.06 -9.02
CA ILE A 196 6.45 22.09 -8.58
C ILE A 196 5.64 21.46 -9.71
N LYS A 197 4.91 20.40 -9.40
CA LYS A 197 4.04 19.69 -10.33
C LYS A 197 2.59 19.85 -9.92
N THR A 198 1.75 20.14 -10.87
CA THR A 198 0.29 20.19 -10.72
C THR A 198 -0.32 18.91 -11.27
N ILE A 199 -1.23 18.31 -10.52
CA ILE A 199 -1.99 17.14 -10.92
C ILE A 199 -3.47 17.33 -10.58
N ASN A 200 -4.34 16.78 -11.41
CA ASN A 200 -5.76 16.71 -11.13
C ASN A 200 -6.12 15.30 -10.67
N VAL A 201 -6.75 15.20 -9.52
CA VAL A 201 -7.16 13.92 -8.91
C VAL A 201 -8.67 13.91 -8.76
N ASN A 202 -9.30 12.91 -9.35
CA ASN A 202 -10.73 12.70 -9.19
C ASN A 202 -10.97 11.83 -7.96
N LEU A 203 -11.57 12.41 -6.95
CA LEU A 203 -11.99 11.71 -5.74
C LEU A 203 -13.34 11.05 -6.00
N HIS A 204 -13.47 9.78 -5.70
CA HIS A 204 -14.76 9.11 -5.82
C HIS A 204 -15.76 9.54 -4.74
N HIS A 205 -17.04 9.27 -4.97
CA HIS A 205 -18.11 9.54 -4.01
C HIS A 205 -17.88 8.79 -2.69
N GLY A 206 -17.96 9.50 -1.59
CA GLY A 206 -17.87 8.92 -0.26
C GLY A 206 -16.48 8.50 0.19
N VAL A 207 -15.41 9.12 -0.36
CA VAL A 207 -14.03 8.86 0.08
C VAL A 207 -13.89 8.94 1.60
N ASP A 208 -13.14 8.00 2.18
CA ASP A 208 -12.97 7.88 3.63
C ASP A 208 -11.67 8.52 4.12
N ASP A 209 -11.63 8.83 5.43
CA ASP A 209 -10.41 9.28 6.07
C ASP A 209 -9.35 8.19 6.03
N GLY A 210 -8.12 8.58 5.70
CA GLY A 210 -6.99 7.66 5.57
C GLY A 210 -6.93 6.86 4.27
N GLU A 211 -7.86 7.04 3.35
CA GLU A 211 -7.83 6.37 2.04
C GLU A 211 -6.67 6.86 1.19
N PHE A 212 -6.12 5.95 0.37
CA PHE A 212 -4.97 6.25 -0.47
C PHE A 212 -5.31 6.19 -1.97
N TYR A 213 -4.86 7.19 -2.71
CA TYR A 213 -4.85 7.22 -4.18
C TYR A 213 -3.42 7.10 -4.66
N ARG A 214 -3.12 6.09 -5.49
CA ARG A 214 -1.80 5.87 -6.06
C ARG A 214 -1.73 6.44 -7.48
N LEU A 215 -0.70 7.23 -7.71
CA LEU A 215 -0.37 7.83 -9.01
C LEU A 215 1.01 7.35 -9.42
N ASP A 216 1.07 6.47 -10.40
CA ASP A 216 2.31 5.86 -10.85
C ASP A 216 3.20 6.89 -11.56
N GLY A 217 4.52 6.87 -11.24
CA GLY A 217 5.51 7.76 -11.83
C GLY A 217 5.35 9.25 -11.48
N ALA A 218 4.50 9.58 -10.51
CA ALA A 218 4.29 10.97 -10.06
C ALA A 218 5.16 11.37 -8.86
N GLY A 219 5.90 10.44 -8.26
CA GLY A 219 6.80 10.68 -7.14
C GLY A 219 8.13 11.33 -7.53
N ASP A 220 9.10 11.24 -6.62
CA ASP A 220 10.46 11.78 -6.82
C ASP A 220 11.26 10.92 -7.80
N TYR A 221 12.20 11.53 -8.51
CA TYR A 221 13.11 10.87 -9.44
C TYR A 221 14.27 10.20 -8.69
N TYR A 222 14.55 8.98 -9.06
CA TYR A 222 15.70 8.20 -8.64
C TYR A 222 16.45 7.64 -9.86
N SER A 223 17.62 7.08 -9.65
CA SER A 223 18.43 6.50 -10.75
C SER A 223 17.69 5.43 -11.58
N SER A 224 16.64 4.85 -11.03
CA SER A 224 15.79 3.84 -11.67
C SER A 224 14.55 4.41 -12.38
N GLY A 225 14.29 5.72 -12.24
CA GLY A 225 13.10 6.39 -12.76
C GLY A 225 12.33 7.13 -11.67
N TYR A 226 11.10 7.50 -11.98
CA TYR A 226 10.21 8.15 -11.01
C TYR A 226 9.53 7.10 -10.11
N GLY A 227 9.47 7.40 -8.80
CA GLY A 227 8.64 6.67 -7.86
C GLY A 227 7.16 7.00 -8.01
N ASN A 228 6.32 6.40 -7.18
CA ASN A 228 4.89 6.70 -7.17
C ASN A 228 4.58 7.82 -6.20
N LEU A 229 3.45 8.47 -6.41
CA LEU A 229 2.85 9.40 -5.47
C LEU A 229 1.64 8.72 -4.82
N LEU A 230 1.64 8.64 -3.50
CA LEU A 230 0.53 8.18 -2.70
C LEU A 230 -0.14 9.40 -2.06
N LEU A 231 -1.37 9.66 -2.44
CA LEU A 231 -2.18 10.72 -1.83
C LEU A 231 -3.00 10.10 -0.70
N LYS A 232 -2.72 10.52 0.53
CA LYS A 232 -3.50 10.13 1.70
C LYS A 232 -4.61 11.15 1.92
N VAL A 233 -5.85 10.71 1.92
CA VAL A 233 -7.00 11.56 2.24
C VAL A 233 -7.06 11.81 3.74
N ARG A 234 -7.29 13.06 4.12
CA ARG A 234 -7.62 13.46 5.48
C ARG A 234 -8.94 14.22 5.46
N LEU A 235 -9.96 13.66 6.12
CA LEU A 235 -11.22 14.36 6.29
C LEU A 235 -11.03 15.50 7.29
N VAL A 236 -11.26 16.71 6.83
CA VAL A 236 -11.19 17.91 7.68
C VAL A 236 -12.58 18.33 8.11
N ARG A 237 -12.65 19.00 9.26
CA ARG A 237 -13.92 19.53 9.76
C ARG A 237 -14.49 20.56 8.81
N GLU A 238 -15.78 20.46 8.58
CA GLU A 238 -16.57 21.45 7.85
C GLU A 238 -17.66 22.00 8.78
N PRO A 239 -17.94 23.32 8.77
CA PRO A 239 -19.00 23.88 9.61
C PRO A 239 -20.32 23.16 9.38
N ASN A 240 -20.93 22.72 10.47
CA ASN A 240 -22.23 22.04 10.50
C ASN A 240 -22.32 20.67 9.80
N TRP A 241 -21.21 20.15 9.26
CA TRP A 241 -21.22 18.85 8.56
C TRP A 241 -20.18 17.89 9.12
N GLU A 242 -20.58 16.61 9.23
CA GLU A 242 -19.71 15.52 9.63
C GLU A 242 -20.03 14.25 8.83
N LYS A 243 -19.00 13.46 8.51
CA LYS A 243 -19.14 12.14 7.90
C LYS A 243 -18.97 11.08 8.98
N VAL A 244 -19.94 10.20 9.14
CA VAL A 244 -19.88 9.07 10.09
C VAL A 244 -20.16 7.78 9.33
N GLY A 245 -19.12 7.07 8.91
CA GLY A 245 -19.26 5.92 8.03
C GLY A 245 -19.93 6.29 6.71
N ASN A 246 -21.06 5.68 6.39
CA ASN A 246 -21.87 6.02 5.22
C ASN A 246 -22.93 7.09 5.48
N ASP A 247 -23.06 7.53 6.72
CA ASP A 247 -24.05 8.51 7.09
C ASP A 247 -23.48 9.94 7.03
N LEU A 248 -24.33 10.90 6.71
CA LEU A 248 -24.03 12.32 6.73
C LEU A 248 -24.71 12.93 7.96
N VAL A 249 -24.00 13.72 8.74
CA VAL A 249 -24.54 14.38 9.92
C VAL A 249 -24.53 15.88 9.68
N PHE A 250 -25.68 16.52 9.90
CA PHE A 250 -25.85 17.96 9.86
C PHE A 250 -26.17 18.48 11.24
N TYR A 251 -25.43 19.49 11.68
CA TYR A 251 -25.64 20.18 12.95
C TYR A 251 -26.47 21.45 12.71
N ASN A 252 -27.75 21.37 13.04
CA ASN A 252 -28.68 22.49 12.96
C ASN A 252 -28.57 23.37 14.22
N VAL A 253 -28.20 24.62 14.03
CA VAL A 253 -28.09 25.56 15.15
C VAL A 253 -29.45 26.21 15.39
N VAL A 254 -30.06 25.85 16.52
CA VAL A 254 -31.32 26.46 16.99
C VAL A 254 -30.99 27.60 17.93
N ASN A 255 -31.45 28.78 17.58
CA ASN A 255 -31.33 30.01 18.38
C ASN A 255 -32.72 30.58 18.71
N GLU A 256 -32.78 31.68 19.43
CA GLU A 256 -34.01 32.33 19.84
C GLU A 256 -34.86 32.83 18.66
N GLU A 257 -34.24 33.09 17.51
CA GLU A 257 -34.93 33.64 16.34
C GLU A 257 -35.66 32.54 15.55
N ASN A 258 -35.04 31.35 15.43
CA ASN A 258 -35.55 30.25 14.62
C ASN A 258 -36.24 29.12 15.42
N MET A 259 -36.23 29.17 16.74
CA MET A 259 -36.82 28.15 17.60
C MET A 259 -38.35 28.06 17.52
N TYR A 260 -39.00 29.09 17.02
CA TYR A 260 -40.48 29.15 16.85
C TYR A 260 -40.93 28.90 15.41
N GLU A 261 -40.01 28.60 14.49
CA GLU A 261 -40.36 28.27 13.13
C GLU A 261 -40.84 26.83 13.05
N ASP A 262 -41.84 26.57 12.20
CA ASP A 262 -42.36 25.22 11.98
C ASP A 262 -41.36 24.34 11.19
N LYS A 263 -40.50 24.99 10.40
CA LYS A 263 -39.60 24.32 9.46
C LYS A 263 -38.24 24.98 9.42
N PHE A 264 -37.24 24.17 9.13
CA PHE A 264 -35.88 24.66 8.82
C PHE A 264 -35.35 24.06 7.52
N THR A 265 -34.37 24.70 6.93
CA THR A 265 -33.76 24.26 5.69
C THR A 265 -32.37 23.67 5.93
N VAL A 266 -32.16 22.46 5.46
CA VAL A 266 -30.85 21.81 5.43
C VAL A 266 -30.25 21.99 4.03
N PRO A 267 -29.08 22.63 3.88
CA PRO A 267 -28.42 22.83 2.58
C PRO A 267 -27.73 21.54 2.11
N HIS A 268 -28.54 20.53 1.78
CA HIS A 268 -28.03 19.22 1.37
C HIS A 268 -27.37 19.28 -0.01
N PRO A 269 -26.28 18.52 -0.26
CA PRO A 269 -25.57 18.53 -1.56
C PRO A 269 -26.43 18.20 -2.79
N ASP A 270 -27.48 17.38 -2.63
CA ASP A 270 -28.44 17.03 -3.70
C ASP A 270 -29.59 18.05 -3.85
N GLY A 271 -29.56 19.15 -3.11
CA GLY A 271 -30.61 20.16 -3.09
C GLY A 271 -31.17 20.39 -1.69
N ASN A 272 -31.61 21.62 -1.42
CA ASN A 272 -32.11 22.02 -0.11
C ASN A 272 -33.29 21.13 0.35
N LEU A 273 -33.23 20.66 1.59
CA LEU A 273 -34.28 19.87 2.23
C LEU A 273 -35.01 20.75 3.25
N SER A 274 -36.34 20.86 3.11
CA SER A 274 -37.21 21.51 4.11
C SER A 274 -37.68 20.47 5.12
N ILE A 275 -37.33 20.63 6.37
CA ILE A 275 -37.59 19.67 7.46
C ILE A 275 -38.49 20.34 8.50
N ASN A 276 -39.54 19.66 8.90
CA ASN A 276 -40.40 20.12 9.99
C ASN A 276 -39.68 19.91 11.33
N TYR A 277 -39.78 20.86 12.22
CA TYR A 277 -39.40 20.60 13.60
C TYR A 277 -40.36 19.60 14.24
N PRO A 278 -39.88 18.68 15.07
CA PRO A 278 -40.75 17.83 15.87
C PRO A 278 -41.44 18.65 16.98
N GLU A 279 -42.57 18.17 17.47
CA GLU A 279 -43.28 18.80 18.58
C GLU A 279 -42.42 19.00 19.82
N VAL A 280 -41.49 18.08 20.05
CA VAL A 280 -40.48 18.18 21.13
C VAL A 280 -39.11 18.21 20.53
N LEU A 281 -38.40 19.30 20.74
CA LEU A 281 -37.00 19.46 20.33
C LEU A 281 -36.08 18.81 21.37
N ASP A 282 -35.56 17.62 21.05
CA ASP A 282 -34.60 16.92 21.89
C ASP A 282 -33.24 16.87 21.20
N SER A 283 -32.23 17.44 21.84
CA SER A 283 -30.84 17.43 21.31
C SER A 283 -30.19 16.03 21.35
N SER A 284 -30.74 15.13 22.17
CA SER A 284 -30.21 13.76 22.28
C SER A 284 -30.69 12.84 21.14
N GLN A 285 -31.82 13.18 20.50
CA GLN A 285 -32.40 12.41 19.44
C GLN A 285 -32.23 13.08 18.07
N PRO A 286 -31.36 12.54 17.19
CA PRO A 286 -31.22 13.10 15.85
C PRO A 286 -32.42 12.79 14.96
N LEU A 287 -32.82 13.76 14.13
CA LEU A 287 -33.79 13.54 13.08
C LEU A 287 -33.14 12.76 11.94
N ARG A 288 -33.77 11.67 11.47
CA ARG A 288 -33.24 10.81 10.40
C ARG A 288 -33.97 11.04 9.10
N VAL A 289 -33.24 11.36 8.05
CA VAL A 289 -33.75 11.41 6.67
C VAL A 289 -33.13 10.26 5.88
N ARG A 290 -33.96 9.26 5.55
CA ARG A 290 -33.52 8.03 4.90
C ARG A 290 -32.95 8.27 3.50
N GLY A 291 -31.86 7.57 3.17
CA GLY A 291 -31.26 7.57 1.83
C GLY A 291 -30.62 8.90 1.40
N LYS A 292 -30.34 9.79 2.36
CA LYS A 292 -29.68 11.09 2.13
C LYS A 292 -28.25 11.15 2.68
N GLY A 293 -27.64 10.01 2.95
CA GLY A 293 -26.21 9.86 3.23
C GLY A 293 -25.41 9.48 1.97
N TYR A 294 -24.20 8.98 2.17
CA TYR A 294 -23.30 8.59 1.08
C TYR A 294 -23.81 7.34 0.34
N LYS A 295 -23.70 7.36 -0.99
CA LYS A 295 -24.09 6.25 -1.87
C LYS A 295 -22.88 5.36 -2.14
N LYS A 296 -22.56 4.47 -1.21
CA LYS A 296 -21.58 3.38 -1.38
C LYS A 296 -22.30 2.07 -1.63
N GLU A 297 -21.72 0.93 -1.26
CA GLU A 297 -22.37 -0.39 -1.30
C GLU A 297 -23.71 -0.40 -0.59
N ARG A 298 -23.80 0.32 0.53
CA ARG A 298 -25.05 0.62 1.24
C ARG A 298 -25.26 2.13 1.26
N VAL A 299 -26.45 2.55 0.86
CA VAL A 299 -26.86 3.96 0.95
C VAL A 299 -27.02 4.35 2.41
N GLY A 300 -26.31 5.37 2.83
CA GLY A 300 -26.41 5.93 4.17
C GLY A 300 -27.61 6.89 4.31
N ASP A 301 -27.79 7.38 5.51
CA ASP A 301 -28.86 8.31 5.87
C ASP A 301 -28.27 9.69 6.27
N LEU A 302 -29.12 10.70 6.26
CA LEU A 302 -28.78 12.00 6.84
C LEU A 302 -29.34 12.05 8.27
N TYR A 303 -28.48 12.34 9.23
CA TYR A 303 -28.86 12.62 10.61
C TYR A 303 -28.72 14.11 10.89
N ILE A 304 -29.76 14.70 11.45
CA ILE A 304 -29.78 16.11 11.81
C ILE A 304 -29.79 16.21 13.33
N ARG A 305 -28.76 16.86 13.88
CA ARG A 305 -28.63 17.11 15.33
C ARG A 305 -28.88 18.57 15.63
N ASN A 306 -29.84 18.85 16.49
CA ASN A 306 -30.13 20.21 16.92
C ASN A 306 -29.17 20.64 18.04
N ILE A 307 -28.47 21.77 17.83
CA ILE A 307 -27.60 22.39 18.82
C ILE A 307 -28.22 23.69 19.26
N PHE A 308 -28.58 23.78 20.54
CA PHE A 308 -29.18 25.00 21.09
C PHE A 308 -28.10 26.00 21.46
N LYS A 309 -28.21 27.24 20.90
CA LYS A 309 -27.39 28.39 21.26
C LYS A 309 -28.31 29.45 21.84
N LEU A 310 -28.60 29.33 23.16
CA LEU A 310 -29.42 30.33 23.88
C LEU A 310 -28.51 31.33 24.58
N ARG A 311 -28.89 32.64 24.57
CA ARG A 311 -28.19 33.67 25.31
C ARG A 311 -28.45 33.49 26.81
N ARG A 312 -27.41 33.63 27.62
CA ARG A 312 -27.49 33.43 29.07
C ARG A 312 -28.44 34.41 29.76
N GLU A 313 -28.68 35.57 29.12
CA GLU A 313 -29.58 36.63 29.61
C GLU A 313 -31.06 36.22 29.58
N ASN A 314 -31.44 35.29 28.71
CA ASN A 314 -32.80 34.84 28.50
C ASN A 314 -33.12 33.51 29.22
N LEU A 315 -32.18 32.95 29.98
CA LEU A 315 -32.45 31.80 30.81
C LEU A 315 -33.27 32.18 32.04
N PRO A 316 -34.33 31.45 32.41
CA PRO A 316 -35.08 31.73 33.62
C PRO A 316 -34.14 31.72 34.83
N LYS A 317 -34.09 32.82 35.54
CA LYS A 317 -33.37 32.89 36.83
C LYS A 317 -34.03 31.90 37.78
N LYS A 318 -33.25 30.96 38.30
CA LYS A 318 -33.69 30.02 39.34
C LYS A 318 -34.06 30.75 40.59
#